data_d55aaa234fc366c6d3d078b31e393f1f
#
_entry.id   d55aaa234fc366c6d3d078b31e393f1f
#
_cell.length_a   1.000
_cell.length_b   1.000
_cell.length_c   1.000
_cell.angle_alpha   90.00
_cell.angle_beta   90.00
_cell.angle_gamma   90.00
#
_symmetry.space_group_name_H-M   'P 1'
#
loop_
_entity.id
_entity.type
_entity.pdbx_description
1 polymer ?
#
loop_
_entity_poly.entity_id
_entity_poly.type
_entity_poly.pdbx_seq_one_letter_code
_entity_poly.pdbx_strand_id
1 'polypeptide(L)'
;MKHIHGGDIYADNWNEEPLDFSANINPLGMPDSVCEAAQQAIAGCLHYPDPFCRALRRAIAARNAVTPQQVFCGNGAADVLYRLMLTLAPKKILLPAPTFAEYEEAARLAGSEIVRFPLGSDLTVTQAYWDAVTPDIDLVVLCNPNNPTGLLTPKGLVKKGMERCAEVGARLLVDECFHDFLCEPERSVLTDQLADNPHLILLRSFTKMYAMPGIRLGYCLSSDRQMVDRLYEAGAPWSVSGIAQACGIAAAQDTDFPCKTRAYVALQRAALQRGLEDLGLHVIDGQVNYLLFRNLCIPDLQRRMHDRGILIRSCANYHGLDDTWFRIAVRNETENFVLLHTLRQLKEESAWQR
;
A
#
# COMPACT_ATOMS: atom_id res chain seq x y z
N MET A 1 -13.31 -13.24 -15.06
CA MET A 1 -12.24 -13.02 -14.03
C MET A 1 -12.81 -12.07 -13.00
N LYS A 2 -12.78 -12.40 -11.73
CA LYS A 2 -13.36 -11.51 -10.69
C LYS A 2 -12.27 -10.52 -10.26
N HIS A 3 -12.49 -9.21 -10.48
CA HIS A 3 -11.59 -8.18 -10.00
C HIS A 3 -11.71 -8.09 -8.47
N ILE A 4 -10.60 -8.24 -7.75
CA ILE A 4 -10.58 -8.32 -6.28
C ILE A 4 -10.02 -7.06 -5.60
N HIS A 5 -9.62 -6.05 -6.38
CA HIS A 5 -9.07 -4.80 -5.88
C HIS A 5 -10.04 -3.63 -6.06
N GLY A 6 -9.75 -2.48 -5.47
CA GLY A 6 -10.42 -1.21 -5.78
C GLY A 6 -9.87 -0.58 -7.06
N GLY A 7 -10.53 0.49 -7.54
CA GLY A 7 -10.10 1.24 -8.72
C GLY A 7 -10.65 0.71 -10.05
N ASP A 8 -11.67 -0.13 -10.03
CA ASP A 8 -12.33 -0.63 -11.25
C ASP A 8 -13.40 0.36 -11.72
N ILE A 9 -12.95 1.49 -12.24
CA ILE A 9 -13.82 2.52 -12.84
C ILE A 9 -14.27 2.18 -14.27
N TYR A 10 -13.78 1.07 -14.82
CA TYR A 10 -14.04 0.64 -16.21
C TYR A 10 -15.10 -0.46 -16.33
N ALA A 11 -15.58 -1.00 -15.19
CA ALA A 11 -16.46 -2.17 -15.17
C ALA A 11 -17.85 -1.93 -15.76
N ASP A 12 -18.34 -0.67 -15.70
CA ASP A 12 -19.66 -0.27 -16.16
C ASP A 12 -19.60 0.92 -17.11
N ASN A 13 -20.67 1.10 -17.91
CA ASN A 13 -20.83 2.28 -18.76
C ASN A 13 -21.41 3.43 -17.91
N TRP A 14 -20.53 4.15 -17.21
CA TRP A 14 -20.91 5.31 -16.42
C TRP A 14 -21.35 6.46 -17.32
N ASN A 15 -22.44 7.15 -16.99
CA ASN A 15 -22.83 8.39 -17.67
C ASN A 15 -21.84 9.53 -17.35
N GLU A 16 -21.29 9.51 -16.15
CA GLU A 16 -20.24 10.41 -15.64
C GLU A 16 -19.20 9.56 -14.91
N GLU A 17 -17.96 10.05 -14.78
CA GLU A 17 -16.90 9.34 -14.04
C GLU A 17 -17.31 9.14 -12.57
N PRO A 18 -17.28 7.90 -12.05
CA PRO A 18 -17.69 7.63 -10.70
C PRO A 18 -16.72 8.22 -9.68
N LEU A 19 -17.24 8.57 -8.50
CA LEU A 19 -16.40 8.93 -7.36
C LEU A 19 -15.74 7.68 -6.79
N ASP A 20 -14.45 7.51 -7.05
CA ASP A 20 -13.71 6.32 -6.61
C ASP A 20 -13.08 6.50 -5.23
N PHE A 21 -13.75 5.99 -4.20
CA PHE A 21 -13.23 5.82 -2.85
C PHE A 21 -12.60 4.44 -2.61
N SER A 22 -12.62 3.55 -3.60
CA SER A 22 -12.09 2.19 -3.47
C SER A 22 -10.57 2.10 -3.64
N ALA A 23 -9.97 3.05 -4.38
CA ALA A 23 -8.53 3.18 -4.61
C ALA A 23 -7.92 4.25 -3.70
N ASN A 24 -6.87 3.89 -2.95
CA ASN A 24 -6.23 4.78 -1.96
C ASN A 24 -5.20 5.71 -2.63
N ILE A 25 -5.68 6.67 -3.42
CA ILE A 25 -4.85 7.62 -4.16
C ILE A 25 -4.84 8.98 -3.44
N ASN A 26 -3.73 9.71 -3.54
CA ASN A 26 -3.58 11.04 -2.95
C ASN A 26 -4.66 12.00 -3.51
N PRO A 27 -5.47 12.64 -2.65
CA PRO A 27 -6.51 13.57 -3.08
C PRO A 27 -6.00 14.86 -3.73
N LEU A 28 -4.71 15.20 -3.56
CA LEU A 28 -4.10 16.38 -4.18
C LEU A 28 -3.72 16.15 -5.66
N GLY A 29 -3.90 14.91 -6.17
CA GLY A 29 -3.51 14.58 -7.54
C GLY A 29 -2.00 14.42 -7.72
N MET A 30 -1.56 14.32 -8.97
CA MET A 30 -0.15 14.21 -9.36
C MET A 30 0.51 15.59 -9.27
N PRO A 31 1.68 15.76 -8.63
CA PRO A 31 2.37 17.05 -8.57
C PRO A 31 2.87 17.51 -9.95
N ASP A 32 2.91 18.82 -10.17
CA ASP A 32 3.32 19.41 -11.44
C ASP A 32 4.70 18.94 -11.89
N SER A 33 5.65 18.83 -10.95
CA SER A 33 7.01 18.35 -11.21
C SER A 33 7.03 16.95 -11.86
N VAL A 34 6.12 16.07 -11.44
CA VAL A 34 5.99 14.71 -11.98
C VAL A 34 5.25 14.74 -13.33
N CYS A 35 4.22 15.56 -13.49
CA CYS A 35 3.52 15.75 -14.75
C CYS A 35 4.46 16.27 -15.84
N GLU A 36 5.26 17.29 -15.55
CA GLU A 36 6.26 17.85 -16.46
C GLU A 36 7.33 16.82 -16.84
N ALA A 37 7.84 16.07 -15.86
CA ALA A 37 8.81 15.00 -16.12
C ALA A 37 8.23 13.91 -17.03
N ALA A 38 6.96 13.54 -16.86
CA ALA A 38 6.27 12.58 -17.74
C ALA A 38 6.18 13.10 -19.17
N GLN A 39 5.75 14.34 -19.36
CA GLN A 39 5.61 14.98 -20.68
C GLN A 39 6.97 15.08 -21.41
N GLN A 40 8.01 15.51 -20.71
CA GLN A 40 9.36 15.62 -21.28
C GLN A 40 9.95 14.24 -21.65
N ALA A 41 9.64 13.20 -20.87
CA ALA A 41 10.16 11.86 -21.10
C ALA A 41 9.58 11.17 -22.34
N ILE A 42 8.43 11.62 -22.86
CA ILE A 42 7.81 11.04 -24.07
C ILE A 42 8.77 11.08 -25.27
N ALA A 43 9.52 12.16 -25.46
CA ALA A 43 10.49 12.27 -26.55
C ALA A 43 11.60 11.20 -26.47
N GLY A 44 11.94 10.73 -25.27
CA GLY A 44 12.92 9.67 -25.03
C GLY A 44 12.43 8.26 -25.34
N CYS A 45 11.12 8.05 -25.59
CA CYS A 45 10.54 6.74 -25.89
C CYS A 45 10.99 6.12 -27.22
N LEU A 46 11.78 6.83 -28.01
CA LEU A 46 12.50 6.28 -29.19
C LEU A 46 13.53 5.22 -28.82
N HIS A 47 13.96 5.19 -27.56
CA HIS A 47 14.97 4.25 -27.06
C HIS A 47 14.38 3.35 -25.97
N TYR A 48 14.92 2.13 -25.84
CA TYR A 48 14.64 1.32 -24.66
C TYR A 48 15.06 2.07 -23.40
N PRO A 49 14.31 1.95 -22.29
CA PRO A 49 14.68 2.56 -21.02
C PRO A 49 15.98 1.96 -20.47
N ASP A 50 16.61 2.64 -19.51
CA ASP A 50 17.75 2.03 -18.79
C ASP A 50 17.26 0.78 -18.02
N PRO A 51 17.73 -0.44 -18.40
CA PRO A 51 17.24 -1.68 -17.79
C PRO A 51 17.57 -1.80 -16.31
N PHE A 52 18.56 -1.05 -15.83
CA PHE A 52 18.99 -1.03 -14.42
C PHE A 52 18.51 0.21 -13.66
N CYS A 53 17.73 1.09 -14.28
CA CYS A 53 17.18 2.30 -13.66
C CYS A 53 18.25 3.14 -12.93
N ARG A 54 19.48 3.28 -13.47
CA ARG A 54 20.64 3.82 -12.75
C ARG A 54 20.43 5.22 -12.20
N ALA A 55 19.80 6.11 -12.98
CA ALA A 55 19.51 7.48 -12.54
C ALA A 55 18.44 7.49 -11.45
N LEU A 56 17.37 6.73 -11.64
CA LEU A 56 16.30 6.58 -10.64
C LEU A 56 16.83 5.96 -9.34
N ARG A 57 17.65 4.91 -9.41
CA ARG A 57 18.27 4.30 -8.22
C ARG A 57 19.12 5.29 -7.43
N ARG A 58 19.85 6.18 -8.10
CA ARG A 58 20.61 7.26 -7.42
C ARG A 58 19.69 8.24 -6.71
N ALA A 59 18.59 8.65 -7.34
CA ALA A 59 17.63 9.56 -6.73
C ALA A 59 16.95 8.92 -5.51
N ILE A 60 16.50 7.67 -5.62
CA ILE A 60 15.90 6.91 -4.51
C ILE A 60 16.93 6.71 -3.38
N ALA A 61 18.16 6.37 -3.71
CA ALA A 61 19.23 6.16 -2.73
C ALA A 61 19.52 7.43 -1.93
N ALA A 62 19.61 8.58 -2.61
CA ALA A 62 19.80 9.88 -1.96
C ALA A 62 18.64 10.21 -1.00
N ARG A 63 17.37 10.02 -1.43
CA ARG A 63 16.19 10.24 -0.60
C ARG A 63 16.16 9.39 0.66
N ASN A 64 16.67 8.15 0.58
CA ASN A 64 16.57 7.16 1.66
C ASN A 64 17.87 7.00 2.47
N ALA A 65 18.90 7.78 2.19
CA ALA A 65 20.23 7.69 2.80
C ALA A 65 20.86 6.27 2.70
N VAL A 66 20.67 5.62 1.54
CA VAL A 66 21.22 4.30 1.22
C VAL A 66 22.12 4.38 -0.04
N THR A 67 22.76 3.28 -0.44
CA THR A 67 23.52 3.22 -1.68
C THR A 67 22.64 2.77 -2.87
N PRO A 68 22.94 3.18 -4.11
CA PRO A 68 22.18 2.72 -5.29
C PRO A 68 22.15 1.19 -5.47
N GLN A 69 23.15 0.47 -4.96
CA GLN A 69 23.24 -0.99 -4.98
C GLN A 69 22.23 -1.69 -4.07
N GLN A 70 21.67 -0.96 -3.12
CA GLN A 70 20.64 -1.45 -2.20
C GLN A 70 19.21 -1.24 -2.74
N VAL A 71 19.07 -0.65 -3.94
CA VAL A 71 17.78 -0.28 -4.54
C VAL A 71 17.48 -1.18 -5.74
N PHE A 72 16.30 -1.80 -5.77
CA PHE A 72 15.72 -2.40 -6.97
C PHE A 72 14.42 -1.65 -7.33
N CYS A 73 14.23 -1.31 -8.61
CA CYS A 73 13.04 -0.65 -9.14
C CYS A 73 12.23 -1.62 -10.00
N GLY A 74 10.90 -1.63 -9.84
CA GLY A 74 9.98 -2.48 -10.60
C GLY A 74 8.75 -1.74 -11.10
N ASN A 75 7.97 -2.39 -11.94
CA ASN A 75 6.74 -1.90 -12.56
C ASN A 75 5.57 -1.84 -11.54
N GLY A 76 5.71 -1.01 -10.53
CA GLY A 76 4.88 -0.95 -9.34
C GLY A 76 5.40 -1.87 -8.23
N ALA A 77 4.96 -1.63 -6.99
CA ALA A 77 5.35 -2.45 -5.84
C ALA A 77 4.88 -3.91 -5.99
N ALA A 78 3.80 -4.17 -6.73
CA ALA A 78 3.35 -5.53 -7.03
C ALA A 78 4.41 -6.31 -7.85
N ASP A 79 4.96 -5.74 -8.93
CA ASP A 79 6.04 -6.38 -9.71
C ASP A 79 7.25 -6.71 -8.81
N VAL A 80 7.63 -5.76 -7.94
CA VAL A 80 8.71 -5.99 -6.97
C VAL A 80 8.39 -7.13 -6.03
N LEU A 81 7.16 -7.19 -5.50
CA LEU A 81 6.71 -8.25 -4.61
C LEU A 81 6.77 -9.63 -5.28
N TYR A 82 6.24 -9.74 -6.50
CA TYR A 82 6.25 -11.00 -7.25
C TYR A 82 7.69 -11.46 -7.56
N ARG A 83 8.58 -10.54 -7.96
CA ARG A 83 10.00 -10.85 -8.16
C ARG A 83 10.70 -11.26 -6.85
N LEU A 84 10.38 -10.63 -5.72
CA LEU A 84 10.88 -11.04 -4.42
C LEU A 84 10.47 -12.48 -4.10
N MET A 85 9.21 -12.84 -4.29
CA MET A 85 8.74 -14.20 -4.05
C MET A 85 9.43 -15.23 -4.94
N LEU A 86 9.60 -14.93 -6.25
CA LEU A 86 10.30 -15.80 -7.19
C LEU A 86 11.80 -15.92 -6.86
N THR A 87 12.46 -14.82 -6.46
CA THR A 87 13.88 -14.79 -6.13
C THR A 87 14.20 -15.50 -4.83
N LEU A 88 13.39 -15.28 -3.80
CA LEU A 88 13.56 -15.86 -2.49
C LEU A 88 13.06 -17.31 -2.43
N ALA A 89 12.02 -17.63 -3.22
CA ALA A 89 11.35 -18.92 -3.27
C ALA A 89 11.11 -19.51 -1.84
N PRO A 90 10.47 -18.73 -0.93
CA PRO A 90 10.29 -19.17 0.44
C PRO A 90 9.38 -20.39 0.46
N LYS A 91 9.75 -21.43 1.22
CA LYS A 91 8.92 -22.63 1.37
C LYS A 91 7.71 -22.33 2.26
N LYS A 92 7.91 -21.55 3.30
CA LYS A 92 6.87 -21.19 4.27
C LYS A 92 6.94 -19.69 4.61
N ILE A 93 5.78 -19.04 4.55
CA ILE A 93 5.64 -17.61 4.88
C ILE A 93 4.66 -17.40 6.02
N LEU A 94 4.90 -16.38 6.84
CA LEU A 94 4.00 -15.94 7.91
C LEU A 94 3.40 -14.58 7.55
N LEU A 95 2.06 -14.47 7.57
CA LEU A 95 1.29 -13.26 7.28
C LEU A 95 0.35 -12.93 8.44
N PRO A 96 0.21 -11.65 8.85
CA PRO A 96 -0.89 -11.25 9.72
C PRO A 96 -2.20 -11.27 8.93
N ALA A 97 -3.32 -11.54 9.57
CA ALA A 97 -4.63 -11.51 8.96
C ALA A 97 -5.62 -10.68 9.83
N PRO A 98 -6.22 -9.60 9.29
CA PRO A 98 -6.22 -9.20 7.86
C PRO A 98 -4.96 -8.43 7.43
N THR A 99 -4.52 -8.66 6.19
CA THR A 99 -3.50 -7.87 5.48
C THR A 99 -3.73 -7.91 3.97
N PHE A 100 -2.89 -7.21 3.19
CA PHE A 100 -3.06 -7.08 1.74
C PHE A 100 -2.95 -8.43 1.01
N ALA A 101 -3.96 -8.74 0.18
CA ALA A 101 -4.13 -10.07 -0.42
C ALA A 101 -2.99 -10.50 -1.36
N GLU A 102 -2.31 -9.54 -2.01
CA GLU A 102 -1.24 -9.84 -2.98
C GLU A 102 -0.03 -10.55 -2.39
N TYR A 103 0.21 -10.44 -1.09
CA TYR A 103 1.29 -11.21 -0.46
C TYR A 103 1.04 -12.71 -0.59
N GLU A 104 -0.20 -13.10 -0.35
CA GLU A 104 -0.64 -14.49 -0.44
C GLU A 104 -0.66 -14.99 -1.88
N GLU A 105 -1.16 -14.17 -2.82
CA GLU A 105 -1.19 -14.53 -4.24
C GLU A 105 0.23 -14.70 -4.82
N ALA A 106 1.14 -13.78 -4.51
CA ALA A 106 2.53 -13.87 -4.94
C ALA A 106 3.24 -15.08 -4.33
N ALA A 107 2.98 -15.38 -3.04
CA ALA A 107 3.53 -16.54 -2.37
C ALA A 107 3.02 -17.87 -2.93
N ARG A 108 1.73 -17.96 -3.26
CA ARG A 108 1.16 -19.15 -3.93
C ARG A 108 1.81 -19.42 -5.27
N LEU A 109 2.06 -18.38 -6.08
CA LEU A 109 2.77 -18.54 -7.36
C LEU A 109 4.21 -19.02 -7.18
N ALA A 110 4.86 -18.68 -6.07
CA ALA A 110 6.17 -19.21 -5.72
C ALA A 110 6.13 -20.63 -5.10
N GLY A 111 4.94 -21.18 -4.88
CA GLY A 111 4.76 -22.52 -4.29
C GLY A 111 4.90 -22.54 -2.76
N SER A 112 4.77 -21.41 -2.10
CA SER A 112 4.96 -21.29 -0.64
C SER A 112 3.75 -21.83 0.14
N GLU A 113 4.00 -22.47 1.27
CA GLU A 113 3.01 -22.69 2.33
C GLU A 113 2.72 -21.37 3.04
N ILE A 114 1.44 -21.09 3.30
CA ILE A 114 1.00 -19.83 3.89
C ILE A 114 0.48 -20.08 5.29
N VAL A 115 1.15 -19.47 6.28
CA VAL A 115 0.70 -19.44 7.68
C VAL A 115 0.09 -18.08 7.95
N ARG A 116 -1.19 -18.06 8.31
CA ARG A 116 -1.90 -16.84 8.69
C ARG A 116 -1.97 -16.71 10.20
N PHE A 117 -1.50 -15.59 10.72
CA PHE A 117 -1.64 -15.24 12.12
C PHE A 117 -2.88 -14.34 12.29
N PRO A 118 -3.95 -14.81 12.95
CA PRO A 118 -5.13 -14.00 13.16
C PRO A 118 -4.82 -12.86 14.13
N LEU A 119 -5.08 -11.63 13.70
CA LEU A 119 -5.01 -10.45 14.57
C LEU A 119 -6.19 -10.45 15.54
N GLY A 120 -6.02 -9.84 16.71
CA GLY A 120 -7.08 -9.65 17.68
C GLY A 120 -8.21 -8.74 17.19
N SER A 121 -9.21 -8.52 18.05
CA SER A 121 -10.38 -7.68 17.72
C SER A 121 -10.04 -6.22 17.45
N ASP A 122 -8.90 -5.74 17.93
CA ASP A 122 -8.33 -4.42 17.67
C ASP A 122 -7.53 -4.33 16.37
N LEU A 123 -7.35 -5.46 15.67
CA LEU A 123 -6.63 -5.59 14.41
C LEU A 123 -5.16 -5.12 14.47
N THR A 124 -4.56 -5.08 15.66
CA THR A 124 -3.16 -4.67 15.87
C THR A 124 -2.19 -5.85 15.83
N VAL A 125 -0.99 -5.60 15.34
CA VAL A 125 0.14 -6.53 15.48
C VAL A 125 0.70 -6.38 16.88
N THR A 126 0.83 -7.49 17.59
CA THR A 126 1.37 -7.57 18.96
C THR A 126 2.63 -8.43 19.01
N GLN A 127 3.22 -8.57 20.19
CA GLN A 127 4.38 -9.47 20.40
C GLN A 127 4.05 -10.92 19.98
N ALA A 128 2.80 -11.37 20.16
CA ALA A 128 2.38 -12.73 19.80
C ALA A 128 2.58 -13.05 18.31
N TYR A 129 2.51 -12.05 17.40
CA TYR A 129 2.85 -12.25 16.00
C TYR A 129 4.32 -12.65 15.80
N TRP A 130 5.22 -11.99 16.52
CA TRP A 130 6.64 -12.30 16.47
C TRP A 130 6.99 -13.60 17.17
N ASP A 131 6.27 -13.97 18.23
CA ASP A 131 6.42 -15.25 18.91
C ASP A 131 6.01 -16.45 18.04
N ALA A 132 5.13 -16.21 17.03
CA ALA A 132 4.74 -17.21 16.03
C ALA A 132 5.80 -17.45 14.94
N VAL A 133 6.89 -16.70 14.91
CA VAL A 133 8.01 -16.90 13.97
C VAL A 133 8.85 -18.06 14.45
N THR A 134 8.71 -19.21 13.80
CA THR A 134 9.40 -20.48 14.09
C THR A 134 10.53 -20.74 13.08
N PRO A 135 11.50 -21.65 13.39
CA PRO A 135 12.65 -21.91 12.50
C PRO A 135 12.31 -22.46 11.11
N ASP A 136 11.08 -22.90 10.87
CA ASP A 136 10.58 -23.37 9.58
C ASP A 136 9.94 -22.28 8.73
N ILE A 137 9.85 -21.04 9.25
CA ILE A 137 9.40 -19.87 8.49
C ILE A 137 10.59 -19.26 7.75
N ASP A 138 10.50 -19.15 6.42
CA ASP A 138 11.55 -18.55 5.59
C ASP A 138 11.35 -17.04 5.40
N LEU A 139 10.07 -16.59 5.35
CA LEU A 139 9.71 -15.19 5.14
C LEU A 139 8.57 -14.76 6.04
N VAL A 140 8.76 -13.66 6.73
CA VAL A 140 7.71 -12.95 7.48
C VAL A 140 7.35 -11.68 6.73
N VAL A 141 6.06 -11.39 6.59
CA VAL A 141 5.59 -10.16 5.92
C VAL A 141 4.85 -9.28 6.92
N LEU A 142 5.18 -8.01 6.92
CA LEU A 142 4.48 -6.98 7.69
C LEU A 142 4.13 -5.81 6.77
N CYS A 143 2.85 -5.53 6.59
CA CYS A 143 2.38 -4.30 5.97
C CYS A 143 2.34 -3.20 7.03
N ASN A 144 3.12 -2.13 6.87
CA ASN A 144 3.26 -1.11 7.91
C ASN A 144 3.39 0.31 7.36
N PRO A 145 2.31 1.12 7.43
CA PRO A 145 0.98 0.85 8.00
C PRO A 145 0.19 -0.22 7.24
N ASN A 146 -0.63 -0.99 7.97
CA ASN A 146 -1.31 -2.15 7.42
C ASN A 146 -2.48 -1.76 6.49
N ASN A 147 -2.62 -2.44 5.38
CA ASN A 147 -3.78 -2.42 4.51
C ASN A 147 -4.60 -3.72 4.73
N PRO A 148 -5.87 -3.66 5.23
CA PRO A 148 -6.79 -2.54 5.08
C PRO A 148 -6.97 -1.64 6.32
N THR A 149 -6.33 -1.91 7.45
CA THR A 149 -6.63 -1.26 8.74
C THR A 149 -6.12 0.17 8.87
N GLY A 150 -5.03 0.52 8.17
CA GLY A 150 -4.35 1.80 8.32
C GLY A 150 -3.53 1.93 9.61
N LEU A 151 -3.48 0.87 10.43
CA LEU A 151 -2.79 0.87 11.70
C LEU A 151 -1.27 0.73 11.52
N LEU A 152 -0.54 1.46 12.33
CA LEU A 152 0.93 1.44 12.38
C LEU A 152 1.40 0.53 13.52
N THR A 153 2.25 -0.44 13.19
CA THR A 153 3.02 -1.20 14.18
C THR A 153 4.20 -0.35 14.65
N PRO A 154 4.35 -0.07 15.96
CA PRO A 154 5.42 0.77 16.47
C PRO A 154 6.82 0.23 16.11
N LYS A 155 7.77 1.13 15.78
CA LYS A 155 9.14 0.78 15.39
C LYS A 155 9.83 -0.16 16.39
N GLY A 156 9.65 0.07 17.70
CA GLY A 156 10.22 -0.79 18.74
C GLY A 156 9.72 -2.24 18.68
N LEU A 157 8.45 -2.45 18.31
CA LEU A 157 7.88 -3.77 18.15
C LEU A 157 8.35 -4.43 16.84
N VAL A 158 8.51 -3.64 15.75
CA VAL A 158 9.09 -4.14 14.50
C VAL A 158 10.54 -4.59 14.70
N LYS A 159 11.34 -3.84 15.50
CA LYS A 159 12.72 -4.22 15.82
C LYS A 159 12.80 -5.58 16.53
N LYS A 160 11.91 -5.87 17.47
CA LYS A 160 11.82 -7.21 18.08
C LYS A 160 11.52 -8.30 17.04
N GLY A 161 10.67 -8.00 16.06
CA GLY A 161 10.41 -8.89 14.94
C GLY A 161 11.66 -9.12 14.07
N MET A 162 12.43 -8.06 13.80
CA MET A 162 13.72 -8.17 13.08
C MET A 162 14.71 -9.06 13.82
N GLU A 163 14.84 -8.88 15.13
CA GLU A 163 15.69 -9.71 16.01
C GLU A 163 15.24 -11.17 15.95
N ARG A 164 13.93 -11.40 16.10
CA ARG A 164 13.37 -12.76 16.04
C ARG A 164 13.58 -13.44 14.68
N CYS A 165 13.37 -12.72 13.58
CA CYS A 165 13.65 -13.24 12.24
C CYS A 165 15.13 -13.61 12.07
N ALA A 166 16.04 -12.75 12.55
CA ALA A 166 17.48 -13.02 12.50
C ALA A 166 17.88 -14.27 13.31
N GLU A 167 17.30 -14.46 14.50
CA GLU A 167 17.55 -15.63 15.35
C GLU A 167 17.22 -16.96 14.65
N VAL A 168 16.13 -17.00 13.86
CA VAL A 168 15.69 -18.21 13.16
C VAL A 168 16.19 -18.30 11.71
N GLY A 169 16.85 -17.26 11.21
CA GLY A 169 17.33 -17.20 9.82
C GLY A 169 16.25 -16.82 8.80
N ALA A 170 15.08 -16.37 9.26
CA ALA A 170 14.01 -15.89 8.38
C ALA A 170 14.33 -14.49 7.82
N ARG A 171 13.72 -14.14 6.68
CA ARG A 171 13.71 -12.76 6.16
C ARG A 171 12.46 -12.03 6.64
N LEU A 172 12.55 -10.70 6.77
CA LEU A 172 11.44 -9.82 7.07
C LEU A 172 11.20 -8.87 5.89
N LEU A 173 10.05 -8.99 5.25
CA LEU A 173 9.54 -8.02 4.28
C LEU A 173 8.59 -7.05 4.99
N VAL A 174 8.98 -5.77 5.07
CA VAL A 174 8.10 -4.69 5.54
C VAL A 174 7.61 -3.90 4.34
N ASP A 175 6.31 -3.93 4.10
CA ASP A 175 5.67 -3.11 3.07
C ASP A 175 5.31 -1.73 3.63
N GLU A 176 6.07 -0.74 3.22
CA GLU A 176 5.94 0.67 3.60
C GLU A 176 5.25 1.52 2.52
N CYS A 177 4.42 0.93 1.62
CA CYS A 177 3.76 1.64 0.52
C CYS A 177 2.87 2.80 0.97
N PHE A 178 2.42 2.81 2.22
CA PHE A 178 1.62 3.88 2.81
C PHE A 178 2.37 4.69 3.88
N HIS A 179 3.63 4.38 4.13
CA HIS A 179 4.43 5.01 5.18
C HIS A 179 4.58 6.54 4.99
N ASP A 180 4.70 7.00 3.75
CA ASP A 180 4.84 8.42 3.42
C ASP A 180 3.64 9.29 3.86
N PHE A 181 2.46 8.69 4.14
CA PHE A 181 1.27 9.39 4.63
C PHE A 181 1.24 9.62 6.15
N LEU A 182 2.13 9.01 6.90
CA LEU A 182 2.23 9.22 8.35
C LEU A 182 2.59 10.68 8.66
N CYS A 183 2.02 11.23 9.72
CA CYS A 183 2.32 12.62 10.12
C CYS A 183 3.79 12.80 10.50
N GLU A 184 4.40 11.80 11.15
CA GLU A 184 5.79 11.80 11.60
C GLU A 184 6.51 10.52 11.12
N PRO A 185 6.73 10.38 9.78
CA PRO A 185 7.28 9.15 9.21
C PRO A 185 8.68 8.82 9.73
N GLU A 186 9.46 9.84 10.11
CA GLU A 186 10.81 9.67 10.67
C GLU A 186 10.84 8.85 11.95
N ARG A 187 9.75 8.82 12.73
CA ARG A 187 9.66 8.03 13.97
C ARG A 187 9.53 6.53 13.72
N SER A 188 9.08 6.13 12.54
CA SER A 188 8.83 4.72 12.20
C SER A 188 9.69 4.22 11.03
N VAL A 189 10.47 5.09 10.38
CA VAL A 189 11.36 4.71 9.28
C VAL A 189 12.35 3.61 9.69
N LEU A 190 12.56 2.63 8.81
CA LEU A 190 13.44 1.48 9.04
C LEU A 190 14.69 1.47 8.17
N THR A 191 14.91 2.50 7.34
CA THR A 191 16.10 2.59 6.48
C THR A 191 17.41 2.62 7.26
N ASP A 192 17.38 3.16 8.48
CA ASP A 192 18.48 3.17 9.43
C ASP A 192 18.87 1.75 9.93
N GLN A 193 17.99 0.77 9.73
CA GLN A 193 18.20 -0.63 10.14
C GLN A 193 18.75 -1.51 9.01
N LEU A 194 18.80 -1.00 7.77
CA LEU A 194 19.23 -1.80 6.61
C LEU A 194 20.73 -2.14 6.63
N ALA A 195 21.58 -1.23 7.09
CA ALA A 195 23.04 -1.40 7.00
C ALA A 195 23.52 -2.69 7.68
N ASP A 196 22.95 -3.01 8.83
CA ASP A 196 23.36 -4.11 9.69
C ASP A 196 22.42 -5.34 9.58
N ASN A 197 21.41 -5.29 8.70
CA ASN A 197 20.43 -6.38 8.61
C ASN A 197 20.14 -6.78 7.14
N PRO A 198 20.88 -7.75 6.59
CA PRO A 198 20.65 -8.25 5.24
C PRO A 198 19.34 -9.07 5.10
N HIS A 199 18.71 -9.44 6.21
CA HIS A 199 17.42 -10.13 6.21
C HIS A 199 16.23 -9.16 6.06
N LEU A 200 16.43 -7.84 6.26
CA LEU A 200 15.40 -6.83 6.13
C LEU A 200 15.23 -6.41 4.66
N ILE A 201 13.98 -6.39 4.22
CA ILE A 201 13.55 -5.90 2.90
C ILE A 201 12.46 -4.86 3.13
N LEU A 202 12.63 -3.65 2.62
CA LEU A 202 11.60 -2.60 2.65
C LEU A 202 11.00 -2.45 1.26
N LEU A 203 9.68 -2.64 1.13
CA LEU A 203 8.93 -2.44 -0.11
C LEU A 203 8.24 -1.08 -0.10
N ARG A 204 8.36 -0.29 -1.15
CA ARG A 204 7.80 1.05 -1.26
C ARG A 204 7.18 1.33 -2.62
N SER A 205 6.27 2.30 -2.68
CA SER A 205 5.54 2.66 -3.89
C SER A 205 5.49 4.17 -4.07
N PHE A 206 5.69 4.63 -5.29
CA PHE A 206 5.39 6.02 -5.68
C PHE A 206 3.92 6.24 -6.04
N THR A 207 3.16 5.16 -6.32
CA THR A 207 1.82 5.24 -6.90
C THR A 207 0.80 5.95 -6.03
N LYS A 208 0.95 5.86 -4.70
CA LYS A 208 -0.05 6.36 -3.75
C LYS A 208 0.21 7.82 -3.38
N MET A 209 1.40 8.12 -2.86
CA MET A 209 1.79 9.46 -2.44
C MET A 209 1.76 10.47 -3.59
N TYR A 210 2.24 10.07 -4.77
CA TYR A 210 2.34 10.98 -5.94
C TYR A 210 1.19 10.84 -6.93
N ALA A 211 0.09 10.18 -6.55
CA ALA A 211 -1.12 9.98 -7.36
C ALA A 211 -0.82 9.52 -8.80
N MET A 212 0.11 8.61 -8.98
CA MET A 212 0.52 8.12 -10.29
C MET A 212 0.35 6.59 -10.46
N PRO A 213 -0.84 6.02 -10.15
CA PRO A 213 -1.04 4.57 -10.23
C PRO A 213 -0.89 4.03 -11.65
N GLY A 214 -1.27 4.82 -12.67
CA GLY A 214 -1.13 4.46 -14.09
C GLY A 214 0.32 4.44 -14.60
N ILE A 215 1.25 5.15 -13.95
CA ILE A 215 2.67 5.18 -14.32
C ILE A 215 3.37 3.88 -13.92
N ARG A 216 2.90 3.18 -12.88
CA ARG A 216 3.41 1.88 -12.44
C ARG A 216 4.86 1.93 -11.97
N LEU A 217 5.14 2.49 -10.79
CA LEU A 217 6.47 2.55 -10.22
C LEU A 217 6.48 2.17 -8.73
N GLY A 218 7.37 1.25 -8.37
CA GLY A 218 7.68 0.86 -7.00
C GLY A 218 9.13 0.42 -6.88
N TYR A 219 9.59 0.20 -5.67
CA TYR A 219 10.95 -0.22 -5.40
C TYR A 219 11.06 -0.98 -4.08
N CYS A 220 12.14 -1.74 -3.93
CA CYS A 220 12.55 -2.23 -2.62
C CYS A 220 13.97 -1.80 -2.27
N LEU A 221 14.23 -1.83 -0.96
CA LEU A 221 15.53 -1.54 -0.37
C LEU A 221 15.99 -2.77 0.42
N SER A 222 17.25 -3.17 0.27
CA SER A 222 17.89 -4.21 1.08
C SER A 222 19.41 -4.06 1.07
N SER A 223 20.07 -4.44 2.15
CA SER A 223 21.54 -4.54 2.16
C SER A 223 22.09 -5.83 1.55
N ASP A 224 21.25 -6.83 1.29
CA ASP A 224 21.60 -8.03 0.54
C ASP A 224 21.73 -7.73 -0.96
N ARG A 225 22.92 -7.34 -1.38
CA ARG A 225 23.22 -6.98 -2.79
C ARG A 225 23.01 -8.15 -3.74
N GLN A 226 23.32 -9.37 -3.32
CA GLN A 226 23.13 -10.55 -4.15
C GLN A 226 21.66 -10.80 -4.45
N MET A 227 20.80 -10.62 -3.44
CA MET A 227 19.34 -10.66 -3.64
C MET A 227 18.90 -9.56 -4.61
N VAL A 228 19.34 -8.30 -4.40
CA VAL A 228 19.00 -7.17 -5.27
C VAL A 228 19.40 -7.44 -6.73
N ASP A 229 20.57 -8.01 -6.98
CA ASP A 229 21.03 -8.35 -8.32
C ASP A 229 20.17 -9.45 -8.96
N ARG A 230 19.81 -10.50 -8.21
CA ARG A 230 18.92 -11.58 -8.69
C ARG A 230 17.50 -11.11 -9.04
N LEU A 231 17.00 -10.01 -8.45
CA LEU A 231 15.69 -9.46 -8.81
C LEU A 231 15.61 -9.01 -10.27
N TYR A 232 16.75 -8.63 -10.89
CA TYR A 232 16.79 -8.31 -12.32
C TYR A 232 16.62 -9.55 -13.20
N GLU A 233 17.00 -10.72 -12.71
CA GLU A 233 16.90 -12.01 -13.41
C GLU A 233 15.50 -12.63 -13.25
N ALA A 234 14.77 -12.25 -12.20
CA ALA A 234 13.47 -12.84 -11.83
C ALA A 234 12.27 -12.34 -12.66
N GLY A 235 12.49 -11.55 -13.71
CA GLY A 235 11.39 -11.04 -14.54
C GLY A 235 11.87 -10.43 -15.86
N ALA A 236 10.91 -9.86 -16.61
CA ALA A 236 11.20 -9.27 -17.90
C ALA A 236 12.20 -8.10 -17.81
N PRO A 237 13.16 -7.99 -18.76
CA PRO A 237 14.01 -6.80 -18.86
C PRO A 237 13.15 -5.58 -19.24
N TRP A 238 13.68 -4.40 -18.95
CA TRP A 238 13.03 -3.10 -19.27
C TRP A 238 11.62 -2.94 -18.66
N SER A 239 11.32 -3.58 -17.54
CA SER A 239 10.01 -3.56 -16.92
C SER A 239 9.55 -2.17 -16.45
N VAL A 240 10.49 -1.25 -16.17
CA VAL A 240 10.22 0.13 -15.78
C VAL A 240 10.42 1.05 -16.97
N SER A 241 9.34 1.64 -17.50
CA SER A 241 9.39 2.52 -18.68
C SER A 241 10.25 3.77 -18.44
N GLY A 242 10.73 4.40 -19.53
CA GLY A 242 11.48 5.67 -19.44
C GLY A 242 10.66 6.79 -18.78
N ILE A 243 9.35 6.83 -19.05
CA ILE A 243 8.42 7.77 -18.41
C ILE A 243 8.35 7.52 -16.90
N ALA A 244 8.20 6.26 -16.48
CA ALA A 244 8.16 5.91 -15.06
C ALA A 244 9.48 6.26 -14.34
N GLN A 245 10.62 6.05 -15.01
CA GLN A 245 11.92 6.43 -14.44
C GLN A 245 12.05 7.93 -14.26
N ALA A 246 11.63 8.75 -15.24
CA ALA A 246 11.63 10.21 -15.14
C ALA A 246 10.69 10.72 -14.03
N CYS A 247 9.46 10.21 -13.99
CA CYS A 247 8.51 10.52 -12.92
C CYS A 247 9.05 10.18 -11.54
N GLY A 248 9.68 9.01 -11.40
CA GLY A 248 10.27 8.58 -10.13
C GLY A 248 11.44 9.45 -9.67
N ILE A 249 12.26 9.96 -10.60
CA ILE A 249 13.35 10.90 -10.29
C ILE A 249 12.76 12.21 -9.77
N ALA A 250 11.78 12.80 -10.47
CA ALA A 250 11.12 14.02 -10.04
C ALA A 250 10.44 13.84 -8.68
N ALA A 251 9.70 12.76 -8.49
CA ALA A 251 9.05 12.43 -7.23
C ALA A 251 10.05 12.22 -6.07
N ALA A 252 11.19 11.57 -6.32
CA ALA A 252 12.21 11.35 -5.30
C ALA A 252 12.89 12.66 -4.83
N GLN A 253 12.92 13.67 -5.68
CA GLN A 253 13.50 14.98 -5.39
C GLN A 253 12.49 15.96 -4.76
N ASP A 254 11.19 15.69 -4.87
CA ASP A 254 10.15 16.54 -4.30
C ASP A 254 9.98 16.24 -2.80
N THR A 255 10.42 17.18 -1.96
CA THR A 255 10.33 17.10 -0.49
C THR A 255 9.09 17.81 0.05
N ASP A 256 8.53 18.75 -0.70
CA ASP A 256 7.44 19.63 -0.26
C ASP A 256 6.08 18.97 -0.43
N PHE A 257 5.87 18.29 -1.56
CA PHE A 257 4.60 17.66 -1.86
C PHE A 257 4.17 16.61 -0.81
N PRO A 258 5.04 15.71 -0.32
CA PRO A 258 4.68 14.81 0.78
C PRO A 258 4.31 15.56 2.07
N CYS A 259 4.96 16.66 2.40
CA CYS A 259 4.63 17.46 3.59
C CYS A 259 3.23 18.09 3.47
N LYS A 260 2.92 18.71 2.33
CA LYS A 260 1.59 19.26 2.04
C LYS A 260 0.51 18.18 2.06
N THR A 261 0.79 17.03 1.45
CA THR A 261 -0.12 15.89 1.44
C THR A 261 -0.44 15.39 2.84
N ARG A 262 0.56 15.18 3.69
CA ARG A 262 0.35 14.69 5.07
C ARG A 262 -0.57 15.61 5.86
N ALA A 263 -0.33 16.92 5.82
CA ALA A 263 -1.15 17.90 6.50
C ALA A 263 -2.62 17.88 5.99
N TYR A 264 -2.79 17.86 4.67
CA TYR A 264 -4.12 17.82 4.05
C TYR A 264 -4.86 16.52 4.37
N VAL A 265 -4.22 15.38 4.17
CA VAL A 265 -4.82 14.06 4.43
C VAL A 265 -5.18 13.89 5.90
N ALA A 266 -4.35 14.34 6.84
CA ALA A 266 -4.64 14.26 8.26
C ALA A 266 -5.92 15.04 8.63
N LEU A 267 -6.08 16.26 8.08
CA LEU A 267 -7.27 17.09 8.28
C LEU A 267 -8.52 16.41 7.70
N GLN A 268 -8.46 15.99 6.43
CA GLN A 268 -9.59 15.36 5.74
C GLN A 268 -9.96 14.02 6.37
N ARG A 269 -8.98 13.20 6.77
CA ARG A 269 -9.20 11.93 7.45
C ARG A 269 -9.97 12.13 8.77
N ALA A 270 -9.53 13.09 9.60
CA ALA A 270 -10.19 13.36 10.88
C ALA A 270 -11.63 13.85 10.69
N ALA A 271 -11.91 14.65 9.66
CA ALA A 271 -13.25 15.09 9.34
C ALA A 271 -14.13 13.93 8.83
N LEU A 272 -13.60 13.12 7.92
CA LEU A 272 -14.29 11.95 7.35
C LEU A 272 -14.58 10.90 8.43
N GLN A 273 -13.64 10.62 9.32
CA GLN A 273 -13.80 9.70 10.44
C GLN A 273 -14.94 10.13 11.36
N ARG A 274 -14.94 11.39 11.81
CA ARG A 274 -16.05 11.93 12.63
C ARG A 274 -17.40 11.79 11.93
N GLY A 275 -17.47 12.12 10.62
CA GLY A 275 -18.69 11.99 9.85
C GLY A 275 -19.22 10.55 9.77
N LEU A 276 -18.35 9.55 9.70
CA LEU A 276 -18.72 8.13 9.73
C LEU A 276 -19.20 7.73 11.14
N GLU A 277 -18.49 8.17 12.19
CA GLU A 277 -18.85 7.90 13.60
C GLU A 277 -20.20 8.53 13.97
N ASP A 278 -20.49 9.75 13.50
CA ASP A 278 -21.81 10.43 13.66
C ASP A 278 -22.94 9.65 12.98
N LEU A 279 -22.62 8.88 11.93
CA LEU A 279 -23.55 7.94 11.31
C LEU A 279 -23.68 6.61 12.08
N GLY A 280 -22.98 6.44 13.20
CA GLY A 280 -22.99 5.23 14.02
C GLY A 280 -22.22 4.06 13.40
N LEU A 281 -21.28 4.33 12.50
CA LEU A 281 -20.40 3.33 11.94
C LEU A 281 -19.17 3.16 12.85
N HIS A 282 -18.72 1.92 13.03
CA HIS A 282 -17.48 1.66 13.77
C HIS A 282 -16.28 1.85 12.87
N VAL A 283 -15.43 2.82 13.16
CA VAL A 283 -14.24 3.18 12.35
C VAL A 283 -12.97 2.75 13.07
N ILE A 284 -12.03 2.15 12.33
CA ILE A 284 -10.68 1.86 12.84
C ILE A 284 -9.83 3.14 12.70
N ASP A 285 -9.15 3.52 13.78
CA ASP A 285 -8.33 4.74 13.85
C ASP A 285 -6.99 4.57 13.08
N GLY A 286 -7.10 4.48 11.75
CA GLY A 286 -5.96 4.37 10.84
C GLY A 286 -5.22 5.69 10.67
N GLN A 287 -3.91 5.64 10.33
CA GLN A 287 -3.02 6.80 10.27
C GLN A 287 -2.67 7.26 8.85
N VAL A 288 -3.31 6.69 7.82
CA VAL A 288 -2.96 6.88 6.41
C VAL A 288 -4.09 7.53 5.60
N ASN A 289 -4.04 7.48 4.28
CA ASN A 289 -5.03 8.09 3.38
C ASN A 289 -6.26 7.21 3.10
N TYR A 290 -6.64 6.35 4.03
CA TYR A 290 -7.88 5.57 3.98
C TYR A 290 -8.38 5.23 5.39
N LEU A 291 -9.66 4.89 5.49
CA LEU A 291 -10.31 4.42 6.71
C LEU A 291 -10.96 3.06 6.45
N LEU A 292 -10.79 2.15 7.41
CA LEU A 292 -11.54 0.90 7.51
C LEU A 292 -12.70 1.11 8.48
N PHE A 293 -13.91 0.73 8.08
CA PHE A 293 -15.08 0.84 8.95
C PHE A 293 -15.99 -0.38 8.83
N ARG A 294 -16.75 -0.63 9.88
CA ARG A 294 -17.78 -1.67 9.93
C ARG A 294 -19.17 -1.08 9.80
N ASN A 295 -19.97 -1.63 8.89
CA ASN A 295 -21.36 -1.26 8.66
C ASN A 295 -22.30 -2.39 9.08
N LEU A 296 -23.16 -2.13 10.05
CA LEU A 296 -24.19 -3.07 10.53
C LEU A 296 -25.62 -2.53 10.32
N CYS A 297 -25.76 -1.35 9.71
CA CYS A 297 -27.05 -0.64 9.67
C CYS A 297 -27.60 -0.40 8.26
N ILE A 298 -26.75 -0.44 7.21
CA ILE A 298 -27.17 -0.20 5.84
C ILE A 298 -27.00 -1.51 5.06
N PRO A 299 -28.10 -2.20 4.68
CA PRO A 299 -27.99 -3.44 3.89
C PRO A 299 -27.47 -3.14 2.49
N ASP A 300 -26.77 -4.12 1.89
CA ASP A 300 -26.24 -4.05 0.51
C ASP A 300 -25.42 -2.78 0.24
N LEU A 301 -24.66 -2.29 1.21
CA LEU A 301 -24.00 -0.98 1.15
C LEU A 301 -23.19 -0.79 -0.13
N GLN A 302 -22.35 -1.76 -0.51
CA GLN A 302 -21.51 -1.65 -1.70
C GLN A 302 -22.34 -1.41 -2.97
N ARG A 303 -23.38 -2.21 -3.19
CA ARG A 303 -24.27 -2.07 -4.35
C ARG A 303 -25.00 -0.74 -4.35
N ARG A 304 -25.58 -0.33 -3.19
CA ARG A 304 -26.35 0.90 -3.08
C ARG A 304 -25.49 2.16 -3.27
N MET A 305 -24.21 2.13 -2.87
CA MET A 305 -23.24 3.20 -3.17
C MET A 305 -22.90 3.23 -4.65
N HIS A 306 -22.64 2.05 -5.23
CA HIS A 306 -22.37 1.89 -6.67
C HIS A 306 -23.53 2.44 -7.52
N ASP A 307 -24.79 2.11 -7.20
CA ASP A 307 -25.98 2.60 -7.89
C ASP A 307 -26.09 4.15 -7.86
N ARG A 308 -25.32 4.82 -6.99
CA ARG A 308 -25.22 6.29 -6.87
C ARG A 308 -23.89 6.85 -7.42
N GLY A 309 -23.15 6.07 -8.20
CA GLY A 309 -21.89 6.47 -8.79
C GLY A 309 -20.73 6.60 -7.81
N ILE A 310 -20.79 5.93 -6.64
CA ILE A 310 -19.73 5.98 -5.64
C ILE A 310 -19.17 4.56 -5.42
N LEU A 311 -17.86 4.40 -5.70
CA LEU A 311 -17.16 3.14 -5.51
C LEU A 311 -16.52 3.09 -4.13
N ILE A 312 -16.85 2.06 -3.34
CA ILE A 312 -16.22 1.74 -2.07
C ILE A 312 -15.64 0.33 -2.10
N ARG A 313 -14.62 0.05 -1.29
CA ARG A 313 -13.97 -1.26 -1.24
C ARG A 313 -14.59 -2.16 -0.17
N SER A 314 -15.30 -3.22 -0.58
CA SER A 314 -15.66 -4.31 0.34
C SER A 314 -14.42 -5.07 0.78
N CYS A 315 -14.30 -5.35 2.06
CA CYS A 315 -13.20 -6.09 2.65
C CYS A 315 -13.54 -7.57 2.95
N ALA A 316 -14.65 -8.08 2.41
CA ALA A 316 -15.10 -9.47 2.63
C ALA A 316 -14.09 -10.54 2.16
N ASN A 317 -13.17 -10.19 1.26
CA ASN A 317 -12.13 -11.10 0.78
C ASN A 317 -10.83 -11.07 1.62
N TYR A 318 -10.77 -10.27 2.65
CA TYR A 318 -9.63 -10.27 3.58
C TYR A 318 -9.87 -11.32 4.66
N HIS A 319 -8.90 -12.20 4.89
CA HIS A 319 -8.96 -13.16 6.01
C HIS A 319 -9.11 -12.41 7.34
N GLY A 320 -10.07 -12.81 8.17
CA GLY A 320 -10.36 -12.16 9.44
C GLY A 320 -11.35 -10.98 9.36
N LEU A 321 -11.84 -10.63 8.17
CA LEU A 321 -12.94 -9.69 7.95
C LEU A 321 -14.11 -10.38 7.23
N ASP A 322 -15.29 -9.77 7.33
CA ASP A 322 -16.52 -10.24 6.69
C ASP A 322 -17.11 -9.17 5.74
N ASP A 323 -18.29 -9.39 5.21
CA ASP A 323 -19.00 -8.51 4.29
C ASP A 323 -19.54 -7.22 4.93
N THR A 324 -19.42 -7.09 6.25
CA THR A 324 -19.74 -5.86 6.98
C THR A 324 -18.63 -4.83 6.98
N TRP A 325 -17.42 -5.22 6.56
CA TRP A 325 -16.25 -4.34 6.58
C TRP A 325 -15.98 -3.69 5.22
N PHE A 326 -15.74 -2.39 5.25
CA PHE A 326 -15.48 -1.58 4.07
C PHE A 326 -14.29 -0.66 4.30
N ARG A 327 -13.51 -0.44 3.23
CA ARG A 327 -12.43 0.54 3.22
C ARG A 327 -12.74 1.64 2.21
N ILE A 328 -12.52 2.89 2.59
CA ILE A 328 -12.65 4.08 1.74
C ILE A 328 -11.39 4.92 1.78
N ALA A 329 -11.02 5.49 0.65
CA ALA A 329 -9.95 6.47 0.56
C ALA A 329 -10.36 7.80 1.23
N VAL A 330 -9.39 8.52 1.75
CA VAL A 330 -9.56 9.93 2.11
C VAL A 330 -9.42 10.76 0.83
N ARG A 331 -10.51 11.45 0.45
CA ARG A 331 -10.56 12.28 -0.75
C ARG A 331 -10.58 13.77 -0.37
N ASN A 332 -10.83 14.66 -1.33
CA ASN A 332 -11.00 16.07 -1.03
C ASN A 332 -12.29 16.36 -0.25
N GLU A 333 -12.41 17.57 0.30
CA GLU A 333 -13.53 17.97 1.16
C GLU A 333 -14.89 17.80 0.48
N THR A 334 -15.01 18.23 -0.79
CA THR A 334 -16.25 18.12 -1.55
C THR A 334 -16.67 16.67 -1.78
N GLU A 335 -15.73 15.82 -2.20
CA GLU A 335 -15.98 14.40 -2.44
C GLU A 335 -16.32 13.66 -1.13
N ASN A 336 -15.60 13.95 -0.05
CA ASN A 336 -15.90 13.41 1.29
C ASN A 336 -17.29 13.81 1.77
N PHE A 337 -17.71 15.05 1.52
CA PHE A 337 -19.07 15.52 1.83
C PHE A 337 -20.13 14.74 1.04
N VAL A 338 -19.92 14.53 -0.26
CA VAL A 338 -20.85 13.75 -1.10
C VAL A 338 -20.98 12.31 -0.57
N LEU A 339 -19.87 11.67 -0.22
CA LEU A 339 -19.87 10.32 0.37
C LEU A 339 -20.70 10.28 1.67
N LEU A 340 -20.44 11.18 2.62
CA LEU A 340 -21.12 11.21 3.91
C LEU A 340 -22.62 11.54 3.76
N HIS A 341 -22.95 12.45 2.85
CA HIS A 341 -24.34 12.78 2.55
C HIS A 341 -25.10 11.57 1.99
N THR A 342 -24.49 10.87 1.03
CA THR A 342 -25.08 9.66 0.45
C THR A 342 -25.26 8.54 1.49
N LEU A 343 -24.26 8.33 2.35
CA LEU A 343 -24.37 7.34 3.44
C LEU A 343 -25.52 7.69 4.41
N ARG A 344 -25.72 8.98 4.72
CA ARG A 344 -26.84 9.44 5.56
C ARG A 344 -28.18 9.12 4.93
N GLN A 345 -28.38 9.47 3.66
CA GLN A 345 -29.60 9.14 2.93
C GLN A 345 -29.89 7.64 2.92
N LEU A 346 -28.86 6.81 2.63
CA LEU A 346 -29.00 5.36 2.63
C LEU A 346 -29.39 4.80 4.00
N LYS A 347 -28.89 5.38 5.07
CA LYS A 347 -29.24 4.99 6.44
C LYS A 347 -30.69 5.35 6.75
N GLU A 348 -31.14 6.56 6.40
CA GLU A 348 -32.52 7.02 6.56
C GLU A 348 -33.50 6.13 5.79
N GLU A 349 -33.24 5.86 4.51
CA GLU A 349 -34.02 4.93 3.68
C GLU A 349 -34.15 3.53 4.31
N SER A 350 -33.04 3.04 4.91
CA SER A 350 -33.01 1.72 5.56
C SER A 350 -33.78 1.67 6.88
N ALA A 351 -33.94 2.82 7.54
CA ALA A 351 -34.77 2.92 8.77
C ALA A 351 -36.29 2.89 8.48
N TRP A 352 -36.71 3.38 7.30
CA TRP A 352 -38.12 3.36 6.89
C TRP A 352 -38.59 1.99 6.38
N GLN A 353 -37.68 1.07 6.10
CA GLN A 353 -37.98 -0.29 5.61
C GLN A 353 -38.09 -1.34 6.73
N ARG A 354 -37.85 -0.95 7.98
CA ARG A 354 -37.99 -1.79 9.17
C ARG A 354 -39.32 -1.46 9.88
#